data_11c9ea706a644fae023453e82f612a03
#
_entry.id   11c9ea706a644fae023453e82f612a03
#
_cell.length_a   1.000
_cell.length_b   1.000
_cell.length_c   1.000
_cell.angle_alpha   90.00
_cell.angle_beta   90.00
_cell.angle_gamma   90.00
#
_symmetry.space_group_name_H-M   'P 1'
#
loop_
_entity.id
_entity.type
_entity.pdbx_description
1 polymer ?
#
loop_
_entity_poly.entity_id
_entity_poly.type
_entity_poly.pdbx_seq_one_letter_code
_entity_poly.pdbx_strand_id
1 'polypeptide(L)'
;IVWLASYPKSGNTLLRSLLSSYFFSNDGDFKFNHLYKISQFPAVHHFTSLGINVSDENEVFKNFINAQNLINKQNKNLKFFKTHSALCKMHDCNFTDLKNTLGVIYIVRDPRNVVTSYAHHYNLNINEATDALLDKSSFLVKTDKNCKAFMGSWDFNYNSWKKFES
;
A
#
# COMPACT_ATOMS: atom_id res chain seq x y z
N ILE A 1 10.87 -2.88 7.41
CA ILE A 1 9.45 -2.51 7.17
C ILE A 1 8.58 -3.75 7.33
N VAL A 2 7.40 -3.61 7.95
CA VAL A 2 6.29 -4.57 7.88
C VAL A 2 5.20 -3.97 7.00
N TRP A 3 4.85 -4.66 5.93
CA TRP A 3 3.81 -4.21 5.01
C TRP A 3 2.43 -4.61 5.48
N LEU A 4 1.51 -3.65 5.54
CA LEU A 4 0.07 -3.88 5.66
C LEU A 4 -0.52 -3.79 4.26
N ALA A 5 -0.44 -4.90 3.54
CA ALA A 5 -0.83 -4.96 2.15
C ALA A 5 -2.29 -5.41 2.00
N SER A 6 -2.98 -4.90 1.01
CA SER A 6 -4.35 -5.30 0.68
C SER A 6 -4.80 -4.71 -0.66
N TYR A 7 -5.73 -5.35 -1.31
CA TYR A 7 -6.53 -4.65 -2.33
C TYR A 7 -7.39 -3.54 -1.66
N PRO A 8 -7.69 -2.42 -2.35
CA PRO A 8 -8.59 -1.39 -1.79
C PRO A 8 -9.91 -1.97 -1.25
N LYS A 9 -10.44 -1.36 -0.19
CA LYS A 9 -11.72 -1.76 0.45
C LYS A 9 -11.73 -3.11 1.16
N SER A 10 -10.56 -3.71 1.40
CA SER A 10 -10.43 -5.01 2.10
C SER A 10 -10.31 -4.89 3.63
N GLY A 11 -10.37 -3.69 4.21
CA GLY A 11 -10.31 -3.51 5.69
C GLY A 11 -8.97 -2.99 6.21
N ASN A 12 -8.08 -2.50 5.36
CA ASN A 12 -6.76 -1.98 5.74
C ASN A 12 -6.85 -0.90 6.84
N THR A 13 -7.83 0.00 6.76
CA THR A 13 -8.03 1.04 7.78
C THR A 13 -8.35 0.45 9.15
N LEU A 14 -9.19 -0.60 9.23
CA LEU A 14 -9.49 -1.28 10.49
C LEU A 14 -8.23 -1.88 11.12
N LEU A 15 -7.44 -2.64 10.35
CA LEU A 15 -6.18 -3.20 10.87
C LEU A 15 -5.22 -2.10 11.32
N ARG A 16 -5.08 -1.02 10.54
CA ARG A 16 -4.26 0.12 10.95
C ARG A 16 -4.74 0.76 12.24
N SER A 17 -6.05 0.88 12.44
CA SER A 17 -6.62 1.41 13.68
C SER A 17 -6.25 0.56 14.88
N LEU A 18 -6.40 -0.76 14.76
CA LEU A 18 -6.04 -1.71 15.83
C LEU A 18 -4.53 -1.65 16.15
N LEU A 19 -3.68 -1.74 15.12
CA LEU A 19 -2.23 -1.66 15.31
C LEU A 19 -1.78 -0.29 15.83
N SER A 20 -2.42 0.78 15.36
CA SER A 20 -2.10 2.14 15.84
C SER A 20 -2.45 2.33 17.32
N SER A 21 -3.59 1.79 17.76
CA SER A 21 -3.95 1.81 19.18
C SER A 21 -3.00 0.96 20.01
N TYR A 22 -2.66 -0.23 19.53
CA TYR A 22 -1.77 -1.14 20.25
C TYR A 22 -0.34 -0.60 20.40
N PHE A 23 0.24 -0.02 19.35
CA PHE A 23 1.64 0.41 19.36
C PHE A 23 1.87 1.86 19.75
N PHE A 24 0.86 2.73 19.60
CA PHE A 24 1.07 4.19 19.74
C PHE A 24 0.11 4.87 20.71
N SER A 25 -0.79 4.13 21.34
CA SER A 25 -1.64 4.62 22.42
C SER A 25 -1.07 4.18 23.77
N ASN A 26 -1.21 5.00 24.81
CA ASN A 26 -0.84 4.65 26.19
C ASN A 26 -1.98 3.93 26.93
N ASP A 27 -3.21 4.12 26.47
CA ASP A 27 -4.45 3.64 27.09
C ASP A 27 -5.15 2.54 26.26
N GLY A 28 -4.64 2.25 25.07
CA GLY A 28 -5.25 1.34 24.10
C GLY A 28 -6.38 1.97 23.28
N ASP A 29 -6.78 3.20 23.57
CA ASP A 29 -7.85 3.88 22.88
C ASP A 29 -7.45 4.32 21.47
N PHE A 30 -8.38 4.13 20.54
CA PHE A 30 -8.20 4.58 19.17
C PHE A 30 -8.41 6.09 19.06
N LYS A 31 -7.39 6.77 18.48
CA LYS A 31 -7.49 8.18 18.06
C LYS A 31 -7.10 8.30 16.58
N PHE A 32 -7.85 9.07 15.80
CA PHE A 32 -7.60 9.20 14.34
C PHE A 32 -6.18 9.69 14.01
N ASN A 33 -5.57 10.50 14.88
CA ASN A 33 -4.19 10.97 14.70
C ASN A 33 -3.17 9.81 14.78
N HIS A 34 -3.49 8.70 15.44
CA HIS A 34 -2.62 7.53 15.50
C HIS A 34 -2.47 6.86 14.11
N LEU A 35 -3.47 6.97 13.23
CA LEU A 35 -3.38 6.44 11.87
C LEU A 35 -2.20 7.01 11.06
N TYR A 36 -1.79 8.26 11.34
CA TYR A 36 -0.66 8.87 10.66
C TYR A 36 0.69 8.25 11.04
N LYS A 37 0.74 7.50 12.15
CA LYS A 37 1.94 6.74 12.54
C LYS A 37 2.22 5.54 11.64
N ILE A 38 1.18 5.04 10.95
CA ILE A 38 1.28 4.00 9.91
C ILE A 38 0.93 4.67 8.58
N SER A 39 1.92 5.25 7.92
CA SER A 39 1.70 5.97 6.67
C SER A 39 1.53 5.02 5.49
N GLN A 40 1.13 5.58 4.35
CA GLN A 40 1.02 4.82 3.10
C GLN A 40 2.32 4.89 2.31
N PHE A 41 2.66 3.79 1.61
CA PHE A 41 3.70 3.75 0.60
C PHE A 41 3.07 3.29 -0.73
N PRO A 42 3.41 3.93 -1.85
CA PRO A 42 4.35 5.03 -2.05
C PRO A 42 3.70 6.40 -1.78
N ALA A 43 4.28 7.19 -0.88
CA ALA A 43 3.84 8.57 -0.63
C ALA A 43 4.84 9.58 -1.21
N VAL A 44 4.35 10.73 -1.67
CA VAL A 44 5.13 11.76 -2.36
C VAL A 44 6.38 12.16 -1.56
N HIS A 45 6.24 12.39 -0.25
CA HIS A 45 7.34 12.85 0.59
C HIS A 45 8.52 11.87 0.68
N HIS A 46 8.30 10.54 0.47
CA HIS A 46 9.37 9.56 0.46
C HIS A 46 10.35 9.77 -0.71
N PHE A 47 9.86 10.31 -1.82
CA PHE A 47 10.62 10.50 -3.06
C PHE A 47 11.17 11.93 -3.17
N THR A 48 10.39 12.92 -2.78
CA THR A 48 10.85 14.33 -2.79
C THR A 48 12.02 14.55 -1.83
N SER A 49 12.09 13.82 -0.72
CA SER A 49 13.24 13.83 0.19
C SER A 49 14.53 13.26 -0.44
N LEU A 50 14.41 12.51 -1.53
CA LEU A 50 15.52 12.00 -2.34
C LEU A 50 15.83 12.88 -3.56
N GLY A 51 15.11 14.00 -3.73
CA GLY A 51 15.22 14.86 -4.92
C GLY A 51 14.57 14.27 -6.18
N ILE A 52 13.73 13.23 -6.05
CA ILE A 52 13.09 12.55 -7.18
C ILE A 52 11.90 13.38 -7.69
N ASN A 53 11.81 13.55 -9.00
CA ASN A 53 10.64 14.15 -9.64
C ASN A 53 9.45 13.17 -9.62
N VAL A 54 8.51 13.40 -8.71
CA VAL A 54 7.31 12.55 -8.55
C VAL A 54 6.29 12.70 -9.69
N SER A 55 6.52 13.60 -10.66
CA SER A 55 5.70 13.69 -11.87
C SER A 55 6.16 12.70 -12.94
N ASP A 56 7.37 12.19 -12.85
CA ASP A 56 7.86 11.08 -13.65
C ASP A 56 7.64 9.75 -12.90
N GLU A 57 6.66 8.99 -13.37
CA GLU A 57 6.29 7.69 -12.75
C GLU A 57 7.43 6.68 -12.83
N ASN A 58 8.22 6.70 -13.90
CA ASN A 58 9.35 5.79 -14.08
C ASN A 58 10.45 6.08 -13.05
N GLU A 59 10.71 7.37 -12.78
CA GLU A 59 11.65 7.78 -11.73
C GLU A 59 11.17 7.31 -10.35
N VAL A 60 9.87 7.38 -10.07
CA VAL A 60 9.29 6.89 -8.81
C VAL A 60 9.49 5.38 -8.68
N PHE A 61 9.17 4.58 -9.71
CA PHE A 61 9.31 3.11 -9.66
C PHE A 61 10.78 2.68 -9.51
N LYS A 62 11.71 3.32 -10.23
CA LYS A 62 13.16 3.06 -10.12
C LYS A 62 13.70 3.33 -8.71
N ASN A 63 13.04 4.20 -7.95
CA ASN A 63 13.50 4.62 -6.65
C ASN A 63 12.72 4.01 -5.46
N PHE A 64 11.86 3.01 -5.67
CA PHE A 64 11.15 2.33 -4.59
C PHE A 64 12.11 1.77 -3.53
N ILE A 65 13.14 1.05 -3.95
CA ILE A 65 14.14 0.45 -3.03
C ILE A 65 14.97 1.55 -2.35
N ASN A 66 15.36 2.61 -3.06
CA ASN A 66 16.12 3.73 -2.48
C ASN A 66 15.31 4.46 -1.40
N ALA A 67 14.01 4.70 -1.64
CA ALA A 67 13.11 5.29 -0.66
C ALA A 67 12.99 4.41 0.60
N GLN A 68 12.84 3.10 0.44
CA GLN A 68 12.76 2.15 1.54
C GLN A 68 14.08 2.06 2.32
N ASN A 69 15.23 2.09 1.63
CA ASN A 69 16.54 2.16 2.25
C ASN A 69 16.68 3.40 3.14
N LEU A 70 16.23 4.56 2.66
CA LEU A 70 16.24 5.80 3.43
C LEU A 70 15.33 5.70 4.66
N ILE A 71 14.10 5.21 4.47
CA ILE A 71 13.14 4.96 5.55
C ILE A 71 13.77 4.07 6.63
N ASN A 72 14.43 2.97 6.26
CA ASN A 72 15.03 2.04 7.21
C ASN A 72 16.24 2.63 7.95
N LYS A 73 16.98 3.55 7.33
CA LYS A 73 18.13 4.22 7.94
C LYS A 73 17.75 5.27 9.00
N GLN A 74 16.57 5.88 8.92
CA GLN A 74 16.16 6.99 9.81
C GLN A 74 16.14 6.61 11.30
N ASN A 75 15.76 5.39 11.63
CA ASN A 75 15.86 4.80 12.97
C ASN A 75 15.75 3.27 12.87
N LYS A 76 16.12 2.56 13.95
CA LYS A 76 16.07 1.09 14.02
C LYS A 76 14.71 0.54 14.49
N ASN A 77 13.69 1.39 14.66
CA ASN A 77 12.39 0.95 15.14
C ASN A 77 11.62 0.20 14.07
N LEU A 78 10.76 -0.71 14.50
CA LEU A 78 9.80 -1.37 13.61
C LEU A 78 8.90 -0.34 12.94
N LYS A 79 8.75 -0.45 11.63
CA LYS A 79 7.93 0.45 10.81
C LYS A 79 6.87 -0.33 10.07
N PHE A 80 5.63 0.09 10.24
CA PHE A 80 4.49 -0.40 9.48
C PHE A 80 4.17 0.58 8.35
N PHE A 81 3.93 0.06 7.16
CA PHE A 81 3.43 0.85 6.04
C PHE A 81 2.23 0.18 5.38
N LYS A 82 1.17 0.97 5.19
CA LYS A 82 0.05 0.56 4.36
C LYS A 82 0.45 0.59 2.89
N THR A 83 0.04 -0.43 2.14
CA THR A 83 0.12 -0.37 0.67
C THR A 83 -1.08 -1.06 0.01
N HIS A 84 -1.41 -0.60 -1.20
CA HIS A 84 -2.32 -1.27 -2.12
C HIS A 84 -1.59 -1.72 -3.40
N SER A 85 -0.28 -1.46 -3.50
CA SER A 85 0.52 -1.97 -4.62
C SER A 85 0.53 -3.48 -4.63
N ALA A 86 0.48 -4.08 -5.81
CA ALA A 86 0.83 -5.47 -6.00
C ALA A 86 2.34 -5.66 -5.78
N LEU A 87 2.73 -6.84 -5.30
CA LEU A 87 4.13 -7.23 -5.20
C LEU A 87 4.63 -7.72 -6.57
N CYS A 88 5.11 -6.83 -7.38
CA CYS A 88 5.61 -7.14 -8.71
C CYS A 88 6.74 -6.18 -9.13
N LYS A 89 7.32 -6.47 -10.28
CA LYS A 89 8.25 -5.55 -10.94
C LYS A 89 7.49 -4.59 -11.84
N MET A 90 7.87 -3.33 -11.77
CA MET A 90 7.45 -2.28 -12.71
C MET A 90 8.71 -1.78 -13.44
N HIS A 91 8.74 -1.91 -14.76
CA HIS A 91 9.93 -1.55 -15.57
C HIS A 91 11.24 -2.16 -14.99
N ASP A 92 11.20 -3.46 -14.70
CA ASP A 92 12.30 -4.23 -14.07
C ASP A 92 12.70 -3.80 -12.66
N CYS A 93 11.98 -2.86 -12.05
CA CYS A 93 12.21 -2.41 -10.68
C CYS A 93 11.28 -3.12 -9.71
N ASN A 94 11.83 -3.73 -8.66
CA ASN A 94 11.05 -4.41 -7.63
C ASN A 94 10.29 -3.39 -6.77
N PHE A 95 9.06 -3.75 -6.35
CA PHE A 95 8.32 -2.96 -5.36
C PHE A 95 9.06 -2.92 -4.01
N THR A 96 9.56 -4.06 -3.54
CA THR A 96 10.38 -4.20 -2.33
C THR A 96 11.33 -5.38 -2.45
N ASP A 97 12.21 -5.55 -1.47
CA ASP A 97 13.14 -6.67 -1.36
C ASP A 97 13.22 -7.21 0.08
N LEU A 98 13.87 -8.36 0.27
CA LEU A 98 14.05 -8.99 1.58
C LEU A 98 14.92 -8.16 2.53
N LYS A 99 15.81 -7.32 2.02
CA LYS A 99 16.66 -6.45 2.83
C LYS A 99 15.85 -5.34 3.51
N ASN A 100 14.80 -4.84 2.84
CA ASN A 100 13.96 -3.76 3.32
C ASN A 100 12.70 -4.23 4.03
N THR A 101 12.32 -5.50 3.87
CA THR A 101 11.07 -6.04 4.39
C THR A 101 11.31 -7.08 5.47
N LEU A 102 10.77 -6.84 6.65
CA LEU A 102 10.76 -7.78 7.76
C LEU A 102 9.61 -8.79 7.62
N GLY A 103 8.48 -8.38 7.08
CA GLY A 103 7.32 -9.23 6.91
C GLY A 103 6.15 -8.52 6.25
N VAL A 104 5.10 -9.29 5.99
CA VAL A 104 3.87 -8.82 5.34
C VAL A 104 2.65 -9.34 6.09
N ILE A 105 1.70 -8.47 6.34
CA ILE A 105 0.33 -8.82 6.76
C ILE A 105 -0.57 -8.46 5.58
N TYR A 106 -1.03 -9.48 4.85
CA TYR A 106 -1.95 -9.26 3.73
C TYR A 106 -3.39 -9.43 4.19
N ILE A 107 -4.19 -8.37 4.02
CA ILE A 107 -5.60 -8.37 4.40
C ILE A 107 -6.41 -8.72 3.17
N VAL A 108 -7.10 -9.84 3.24
CA VAL A 108 -8.02 -10.32 2.19
C VAL A 108 -9.47 -10.16 2.64
N ARG A 109 -10.32 -9.78 1.70
CA ARG A 109 -11.78 -9.73 1.87
C ARG A 109 -12.43 -10.40 0.67
N ASP A 110 -13.59 -11.04 0.90
CA ASP A 110 -14.38 -11.63 -0.18
C ASP A 110 -14.59 -10.61 -1.31
N PRO A 111 -14.20 -10.91 -2.56
CA PRO A 111 -14.26 -9.95 -3.67
C PRO A 111 -15.67 -9.44 -3.94
N ARG A 112 -16.72 -10.22 -3.68
CA ARG A 112 -18.12 -9.79 -3.80
C ARG A 112 -18.43 -8.63 -2.86
N ASN A 113 -17.89 -8.69 -1.64
CA ASN A 113 -18.02 -7.60 -0.66
C ASN A 113 -17.07 -6.42 -0.97
N VAL A 114 -15.95 -6.68 -1.65
CA VAL A 114 -15.07 -5.61 -2.14
C VAL A 114 -15.76 -4.84 -3.26
N VAL A 115 -16.39 -5.51 -4.23
CA VAL A 115 -17.15 -4.87 -5.33
C VAL A 115 -18.17 -3.87 -4.79
N THR A 116 -19.04 -4.27 -3.86
CA THR A 116 -20.07 -3.38 -3.31
C THR A 116 -19.47 -2.18 -2.57
N SER A 117 -18.40 -2.40 -1.79
CA SER A 117 -17.70 -1.34 -1.07
C SER A 117 -16.91 -0.40 -2.00
N TYR A 118 -16.41 -0.93 -3.10
CA TYR A 118 -15.69 -0.18 -4.14
C TYR A 118 -16.67 0.69 -4.94
N ALA A 119 -17.79 0.11 -5.38
CA ALA A 119 -18.87 0.82 -6.06
C ALA A 119 -19.33 2.04 -5.26
N HIS A 120 -19.67 1.83 -3.98
CA HIS A 120 -20.09 2.92 -3.10
C HIS A 120 -18.99 4.00 -2.92
N HIS A 121 -17.74 3.59 -2.77
CA HIS A 121 -16.63 4.52 -2.51
C HIS A 121 -16.28 5.42 -3.70
N TYR A 122 -16.37 4.88 -4.91
CA TYR A 122 -16.00 5.58 -6.14
C TYR A 122 -17.21 6.06 -6.95
N ASN A 123 -18.43 5.92 -6.38
CA ASN A 123 -19.69 6.28 -7.04
C ASN A 123 -19.88 5.60 -8.39
N LEU A 124 -19.63 4.30 -8.44
CA LEU A 124 -19.74 3.43 -9.61
C LEU A 124 -20.98 2.54 -9.46
N ASN A 125 -21.49 2.01 -10.59
CA ASN A 125 -22.42 0.89 -10.53
C ASN A 125 -21.65 -0.43 -10.28
N ILE A 126 -22.40 -1.52 -10.02
CA ILE A 126 -21.80 -2.82 -9.66
C ILE A 126 -20.97 -3.42 -10.82
N ASN A 127 -21.41 -3.25 -12.07
CA ASN A 127 -20.69 -3.77 -13.23
C ASN A 127 -19.36 -3.02 -13.39
N GLU A 128 -19.37 -1.69 -13.36
CA GLU A 128 -18.15 -0.87 -13.41
C GLU A 128 -17.16 -1.22 -12.30
N ALA A 129 -17.67 -1.43 -11.09
CA ALA A 129 -16.82 -1.84 -9.96
C ALA A 129 -16.27 -3.25 -10.15
N THR A 130 -17.04 -4.17 -10.74
CA THR A 130 -16.59 -5.52 -11.07
C THR A 130 -15.50 -5.47 -12.14
N ASP A 131 -15.70 -4.70 -13.20
CA ASP A 131 -14.70 -4.52 -14.26
C ASP A 131 -13.40 -3.94 -13.70
N ALA A 132 -13.49 -2.96 -12.80
CA ALA A 132 -12.32 -2.39 -12.13
C ALA A 132 -11.54 -3.42 -11.29
N LEU A 133 -12.22 -4.37 -10.61
CA LEU A 133 -11.57 -5.43 -9.86
C LEU A 133 -10.93 -6.49 -10.76
N LEU A 134 -11.43 -6.66 -11.96
CA LEU A 134 -10.90 -7.62 -12.96
C LEU A 134 -9.82 -7.00 -13.86
N ASP A 135 -9.66 -5.69 -13.85
CA ASP A 135 -8.69 -4.99 -14.70
C ASP A 135 -7.25 -5.28 -14.25
N LYS A 136 -6.52 -6.04 -15.08
CA LYS A 136 -5.12 -6.40 -14.85
C LYS A 136 -4.15 -5.24 -14.97
N SER A 137 -4.57 -4.13 -15.58
CA SER A 137 -3.79 -2.91 -15.77
C SER A 137 -4.08 -1.82 -14.73
N SER A 138 -4.88 -2.13 -13.71
CA SER A 138 -5.39 -1.17 -12.75
C SER A 138 -4.31 -0.51 -11.91
N PHE A 139 -4.45 0.82 -11.72
CA PHE A 139 -3.60 1.64 -10.87
C PHE A 139 -4.45 2.46 -9.91
N LEU A 140 -3.91 2.70 -8.71
CA LEU A 140 -4.32 3.86 -7.93
C LEU A 140 -3.71 5.12 -8.54
N VAL A 141 -4.56 6.09 -8.83
CA VAL A 141 -4.11 7.36 -9.39
C VAL A 141 -3.27 8.15 -8.39
N LYS A 142 -2.34 8.93 -8.91
CA LYS A 142 -1.55 9.89 -8.14
C LYS A 142 -2.47 10.93 -7.49
N THR A 143 -2.13 11.33 -6.27
CA THR A 143 -2.74 12.44 -5.53
C THR A 143 -1.63 13.38 -5.04
N ASP A 144 -1.98 14.49 -4.40
CA ASP A 144 -0.99 15.39 -3.78
C ASP A 144 -0.13 14.70 -2.69
N LYS A 145 -0.66 13.63 -2.08
CA LYS A 145 -0.01 12.92 -0.97
C LYS A 145 0.64 11.60 -1.39
N ASN A 146 0.13 10.94 -2.43
CA ASN A 146 0.55 9.60 -2.81
C ASN A 146 0.93 9.56 -4.29
N CYS A 147 2.00 8.82 -4.59
CA CYS A 147 2.39 8.49 -5.95
C CYS A 147 1.44 7.44 -6.54
N LYS A 148 1.44 7.30 -7.86
CA LYS A 148 0.74 6.24 -8.56
C LYS A 148 1.19 4.87 -8.06
N ALA A 149 0.26 3.94 -7.90
CA ALA A 149 0.55 2.60 -7.38
C ALA A 149 -0.11 1.54 -8.27
N PHE A 150 0.67 0.61 -8.79
CA PHE A 150 0.14 -0.49 -9.58
C PHE A 150 -0.55 -1.51 -8.68
N MET A 151 -1.81 -1.77 -8.96
CA MET A 151 -2.62 -2.75 -8.20
C MET A 151 -2.80 -4.06 -8.95
N GLY A 152 -2.98 -3.98 -10.27
CA GLY A 152 -3.51 -5.08 -11.08
C GLY A 152 -4.93 -5.45 -10.69
N SER A 153 -5.42 -6.59 -11.14
CA SER A 153 -6.70 -7.15 -10.70
C SER A 153 -6.67 -7.61 -9.25
N TRP A 154 -7.85 -7.83 -8.66
CA TRP A 154 -7.96 -8.28 -7.26
C TRP A 154 -7.20 -9.59 -7.01
N ASP A 155 -7.37 -10.58 -7.88
CA ASP A 155 -6.71 -11.88 -7.80
C ASP A 155 -5.20 -11.78 -8.03
N PHE A 156 -4.76 -10.96 -9.00
CA PHE A 156 -3.35 -10.69 -9.24
C PHE A 156 -2.68 -10.08 -8.01
N ASN A 157 -3.31 -9.05 -7.42
CA ASN A 157 -2.77 -8.38 -6.22
C ASN A 157 -2.59 -9.38 -5.08
N TYR A 158 -3.62 -10.16 -4.77
CA TYR A 158 -3.58 -11.18 -3.75
C TYR A 158 -2.48 -12.23 -4.00
N ASN A 159 -2.46 -12.79 -5.21
CA ASN A 159 -1.49 -13.84 -5.57
C ASN A 159 -0.05 -13.31 -5.63
N SER A 160 0.16 -12.04 -5.93
CA SER A 160 1.50 -11.43 -5.95
C SER A 160 2.15 -11.47 -4.56
N TRP A 161 1.41 -11.13 -3.53
CA TRP A 161 1.89 -11.11 -2.15
C TRP A 161 2.05 -12.50 -1.53
N LYS A 162 1.31 -13.52 -2.00
CA LYS A 162 1.51 -14.91 -1.58
C LYS A 162 2.87 -15.46 -1.95
N LYS A 163 3.53 -14.86 -2.94
CA LYS A 163 4.86 -15.26 -3.40
C LYS A 163 5.99 -14.60 -2.59
N PHE A 164 5.65 -13.76 -1.61
CA PHE A 164 6.66 -13.19 -0.73
C PHE A 164 7.19 -14.28 0.21
N GLU A 165 8.41 -14.74 -0.05
CA GLU A 165 9.12 -15.70 0.78
C GLU A 165 10.18 -14.94 1.59
N SER A 166 10.14 -15.13 2.91
CA SER A 166 11.10 -14.58 3.87
C SER A 166 12.31 -15.50 4.00
#